data_69bf2b15fad7557639740b8c95a5c32c
#
_entry.id   69bf2b15fad7557639740b8c95a5c32c
#
_cell.length_a   1.000
_cell.length_b   1.000
_cell.length_c   1.000
_cell.angle_alpha   90.00
_cell.angle_beta   90.00
_cell.angle_gamma   90.00
#
_symmetry.space_group_name_H-M   'P 1'
#
loop_
_entity.id
_entity.type
_entity.pdbx_description
1 polymer ?
#
loop_
_entity_poly.entity_id
_entity_poly.type
_entity_poly.pdbx_seq_one_letter_code
_entity_poly.pdbx_strand_id
1 'polypeptide(L)'
;MKMRLGVAMSLFLAGSAMAQTAPLSASQIAVAGQVHVGTLPCELGQTVMLLAEPGQAGYFSLQIGKARYRLSPELTTTGAVRLEDKVAGIVWLQLANKSMLMNHKQGRRMADECKSVAQAQVAEEMRKNPPASVLDDEKPAGLEVVRK
;
A
#
# COMPACT_ATOMS: atom_id res chain seq x y z
N MET A 1 0.80 24.49 -72.19
CA MET A 1 1.21 23.23 -71.50
C MET A 1 1.21 23.53 -69.99
N LYS A 2 0.11 23.16 -69.29
CA LYS A 2 -0.07 23.52 -67.88
C LYS A 2 0.15 22.26 -67.02
N MET A 3 1.26 22.19 -66.35
CA MET A 3 1.63 21.09 -65.44
C MET A 3 0.97 21.32 -64.08
N ARG A 4 0.01 20.46 -63.67
CA ARG A 4 -0.63 20.51 -62.36
C ARG A 4 0.18 19.60 -61.40
N LEU A 5 0.83 20.21 -60.45
CA LEU A 5 1.49 19.52 -59.32
C LEU A 5 0.41 19.14 -58.30
N GLY A 6 0.13 17.84 -58.17
CA GLY A 6 -0.74 17.33 -57.11
C GLY A 6 0.08 17.12 -55.85
N VAL A 7 -0.27 17.86 -54.79
CA VAL A 7 0.28 17.65 -53.44
C VAL A 7 -0.55 16.55 -52.74
N ALA A 8 0.06 15.39 -52.55
CA ALA A 8 -0.53 14.31 -51.75
C ALA A 8 -0.28 14.61 -50.29
N MET A 9 -1.34 14.96 -49.57
CA MET A 9 -1.33 15.20 -48.12
C MET A 9 -1.52 13.86 -47.43
N SER A 10 -0.40 13.27 -46.93
CA SER A 10 -0.42 12.05 -46.12
C SER A 10 -0.87 12.37 -44.69
N LEU A 11 -2.08 11.92 -44.33
CA LEU A 11 -2.56 11.96 -42.96
C LEU A 11 -1.85 10.87 -42.16
N PHE A 12 -0.92 11.26 -41.26
CA PHE A 12 -0.39 10.38 -40.22
C PHE A 12 -1.42 10.27 -39.10
N LEU A 13 -2.13 9.14 -39.01
CA LEU A 13 -2.87 8.78 -37.80
C LEU A 13 -1.85 8.38 -36.71
N ALA A 14 -1.56 9.28 -35.77
CA ALA A 14 -0.86 8.94 -34.56
C ALA A 14 -1.81 8.14 -33.65
N GLY A 15 -1.71 6.81 -33.70
CA GLY A 15 -2.40 5.93 -32.77
C GLY A 15 -1.81 6.11 -31.37
N SER A 16 -2.57 6.71 -30.45
CA SER A 16 -2.23 6.74 -29.03
C SER A 16 -2.30 5.32 -28.48
N ALA A 17 -1.14 4.67 -28.30
CA ALA A 17 -1.05 3.41 -27.56
C ALA A 17 -1.44 3.70 -26.11
N MET A 18 -2.65 3.35 -25.72
CA MET A 18 -3.04 3.31 -24.30
C MET A 18 -2.24 2.17 -23.66
N ALA A 19 -1.33 2.52 -22.75
CA ALA A 19 -0.61 1.56 -21.93
C ALA A 19 -1.66 0.81 -21.10
N GLN A 20 -1.99 -0.41 -21.50
CA GLN A 20 -2.88 -1.29 -20.75
C GLN A 20 -2.10 -1.76 -19.53
N THR A 21 -2.55 -1.35 -18.36
CA THR A 21 -2.06 -1.90 -17.09
C THR A 21 -2.37 -3.40 -17.09
N ALA A 22 -1.35 -4.24 -16.89
CA ALA A 22 -1.53 -5.69 -16.84
C ALA A 22 -2.58 -6.05 -15.77
N PRO A 23 -3.47 -7.01 -16.05
CA PRO A 23 -4.50 -7.40 -15.08
C PRO A 23 -3.84 -7.95 -13.81
N LEU A 24 -4.47 -7.66 -12.66
CA LEU A 24 -4.03 -8.19 -11.37
C LEU A 24 -4.25 -9.70 -11.31
N SER A 25 -3.33 -10.42 -10.68
CA SER A 25 -3.47 -11.86 -10.42
C SER A 25 -4.57 -12.14 -9.39
N ALA A 26 -5.07 -13.38 -9.36
CA ALA A 26 -6.05 -13.82 -8.35
C ALA A 26 -5.54 -13.60 -6.91
N SER A 27 -4.24 -13.82 -6.67
CA SER A 27 -3.62 -13.58 -5.36
C SER A 27 -3.61 -12.10 -4.98
N GLN A 28 -3.34 -11.20 -5.93
CA GLN A 28 -3.42 -9.75 -5.70
C GLN A 28 -4.86 -9.31 -5.41
N ILE A 29 -5.84 -9.84 -6.11
CA ILE A 29 -7.26 -9.57 -5.83
C ILE A 29 -7.66 -10.06 -4.43
N ALA A 30 -7.17 -11.22 -4.00
CA ALA A 30 -7.41 -11.73 -2.65
C ALA A 30 -6.82 -10.80 -1.57
N VAL A 31 -5.60 -10.26 -1.79
CA VAL A 31 -5.00 -9.26 -0.91
C VAL A 31 -5.80 -7.96 -0.90
N ALA A 32 -6.30 -7.52 -2.07
CA ALA A 32 -7.16 -6.34 -2.17
C ALA A 32 -8.42 -6.44 -1.30
N GLY A 33 -8.99 -7.64 -1.17
CA GLY A 33 -10.14 -7.89 -0.30
C GLY A 33 -9.89 -7.70 1.20
N GLN A 34 -8.61 -7.59 1.63
CA GLN A 34 -8.22 -7.39 3.03
C GLN A 34 -7.90 -5.92 3.36
N VAL A 35 -7.97 -5.04 2.38
CA VAL A 35 -7.63 -3.62 2.55
C VAL A 35 -8.69 -2.90 3.37
N HIS A 36 -8.29 -2.23 4.44
CA HIS A 36 -9.16 -1.32 5.17
C HIS A 36 -9.32 -0.01 4.39
N VAL A 37 -10.51 0.21 3.87
CA VAL A 37 -10.86 1.43 3.12
C VAL A 37 -11.59 2.45 4.00
N GLY A 38 -11.58 3.70 3.57
CA GLY A 38 -12.26 4.81 4.24
C GLY A 38 -11.31 5.92 4.65
N THR A 39 -11.75 6.71 5.61
CA THR A 39 -10.96 7.79 6.21
C THR A 39 -10.23 7.24 7.43
N LEU A 40 -8.90 7.22 7.37
CA LEU A 40 -8.04 6.67 8.41
C LEU A 40 -7.30 7.82 9.11
N PRO A 41 -7.63 8.11 10.37
CA PRO A 41 -6.86 9.05 11.17
C PRO A 41 -5.46 8.47 11.44
N CYS A 42 -4.45 9.34 11.37
CA CYS A 42 -3.05 9.03 11.57
C CYS A 42 -2.48 9.89 12.71
N GLU A 43 -1.21 9.66 13.07
CA GLU A 43 -0.51 10.52 14.02
C GLU A 43 -0.36 11.96 13.51
N LEU A 44 -0.02 12.88 14.42
CA LEU A 44 0.22 14.30 14.14
C LEU A 44 -0.95 15.02 13.44
N GLY A 45 -2.19 14.54 13.67
CA GLY A 45 -3.39 15.13 13.09
C GLY A 45 -3.52 14.92 11.58
N GLN A 46 -2.73 14.04 11.00
CA GLN A 46 -2.85 13.67 9.59
C GLN A 46 -4.03 12.73 9.36
N THR A 47 -4.51 12.70 8.14
CA THR A 47 -5.58 11.79 7.71
C THR A 47 -5.27 11.27 6.32
N VAL A 48 -5.41 9.98 6.14
CA VAL A 48 -5.37 9.32 4.84
C VAL A 48 -6.77 8.88 4.46
N MET A 49 -7.18 9.16 3.23
CA MET A 49 -8.39 8.60 2.64
C MET A 49 -7.97 7.54 1.63
N LEU A 50 -8.43 6.30 1.84
CA LEU A 50 -8.16 5.16 0.96
C LEU A 50 -9.49 4.59 0.47
N LEU A 51 -9.70 4.60 -0.84
CA LEU A 51 -10.96 4.16 -1.46
C LEU A 51 -10.68 3.15 -2.56
N ALA A 52 -11.51 2.13 -2.68
CA ALA A 52 -11.48 1.24 -3.83
C ALA A 52 -11.94 1.98 -5.10
N GLU A 53 -11.29 1.74 -6.23
CA GLU A 53 -11.67 2.35 -7.50
C GLU A 53 -12.91 1.67 -8.09
N PRO A 54 -13.98 2.42 -8.40
CA PRO A 54 -15.15 1.87 -9.06
C PRO A 54 -14.80 1.28 -10.43
N GLY A 55 -15.29 0.06 -10.71
CA GLY A 55 -15.07 -0.61 -11.99
C GLY A 55 -13.65 -1.13 -12.24
N GLN A 56 -12.74 -1.00 -11.25
CA GLN A 56 -11.35 -1.49 -11.34
C GLN A 56 -11.00 -2.31 -10.10
N ALA A 57 -11.44 -3.56 -10.09
CA ALA A 57 -11.22 -4.45 -8.95
C ALA A 57 -9.73 -4.54 -8.59
N GLY A 58 -9.44 -4.36 -7.30
CA GLY A 58 -8.09 -4.44 -6.74
C GLY A 58 -7.27 -3.15 -6.84
N TYR A 59 -7.78 -2.10 -7.47
CA TYR A 59 -7.12 -0.79 -7.48
C TYR A 59 -7.73 0.14 -6.44
N PHE A 60 -6.89 1.02 -5.90
CA PHE A 60 -7.26 1.96 -4.85
C PHE A 60 -6.77 3.37 -5.15
N SER A 61 -7.59 4.35 -4.81
CA SER A 61 -7.21 5.76 -4.76
C SER A 61 -6.85 6.11 -3.32
N LEU A 62 -5.63 6.62 -3.09
CA LEU A 62 -5.18 7.13 -1.80
C LEU A 62 -5.01 8.64 -1.88
N GLN A 63 -5.56 9.34 -0.90
CA GLN A 63 -5.39 10.78 -0.75
C GLN A 63 -4.79 11.11 0.62
N ILE A 64 -3.78 11.97 0.63
CA ILE A 64 -3.22 12.63 1.82
C ILE A 64 -3.03 14.12 1.54
N GLY A 65 -3.71 14.97 2.29
CA GLY A 65 -3.77 16.41 1.98
C GLY A 65 -4.26 16.66 0.56
N LYS A 66 -3.44 17.30 -0.27
CA LYS A 66 -3.75 17.57 -1.68
C LYS A 66 -3.21 16.51 -2.64
N ALA A 67 -2.34 15.63 -2.17
CA ALA A 67 -1.73 14.59 -3.01
C ALA A 67 -2.66 13.38 -3.17
N ARG A 68 -2.67 12.83 -4.39
CA ARG A 68 -3.43 11.61 -4.74
C ARG A 68 -2.53 10.63 -5.44
N TYR A 69 -2.73 9.35 -5.12
CA TYR A 69 -1.96 8.24 -5.67
C TYR A 69 -2.91 7.11 -6.05
N ARG A 70 -2.53 6.37 -7.09
CA ARG A 70 -3.25 5.17 -7.51
C ARG A 70 -2.44 3.95 -7.13
N LEU A 71 -2.97 3.12 -6.26
CA LEU A 71 -2.27 1.98 -5.69
C LEU A 71 -2.84 0.66 -6.20
N SER A 72 -1.96 -0.34 -6.32
CA SER A 72 -2.32 -1.74 -6.58
C SER A 72 -1.66 -2.66 -5.56
N PRO A 73 -2.26 -3.84 -5.27
CA PRO A 73 -1.69 -4.79 -4.32
C PRO A 73 -0.38 -5.39 -4.81
N GLU A 74 0.59 -5.49 -3.90
CA GLU A 74 1.82 -6.26 -4.07
C GLU A 74 1.86 -7.42 -3.08
N LEU A 75 2.29 -8.58 -3.54
CA LEU A 75 2.40 -9.76 -2.69
C LEU A 75 3.60 -9.62 -1.75
N THR A 76 3.41 -9.98 -0.49
CA THR A 76 4.46 -9.98 0.53
C THR A 76 4.66 -11.38 1.09
N THR A 77 5.86 -11.67 1.57
CA THR A 77 6.16 -12.93 2.26
C THR A 77 5.75 -12.90 3.74
N THR A 78 5.46 -11.72 4.27
CA THR A 78 5.13 -11.52 5.70
C THR A 78 3.62 -11.57 5.98
N GLY A 79 2.79 -11.65 4.94
CA GLY A 79 1.33 -11.58 5.07
C GLY A 79 0.78 -10.16 5.33
N ALA A 80 1.64 -9.15 5.40
CA ALA A 80 1.19 -7.76 5.49
C ALA A 80 0.54 -7.33 4.17
N VAL A 81 -0.56 -6.56 4.24
CA VAL A 81 -1.18 -5.96 3.06
C VAL A 81 -0.31 -4.79 2.60
N ARG A 82 0.17 -4.87 1.36
CA ARG A 82 1.00 -3.85 0.73
C ARG A 82 0.35 -3.37 -0.55
N LEU A 83 0.17 -2.06 -0.67
CA LEU A 83 -0.28 -1.41 -1.90
C LEU A 83 0.79 -0.47 -2.39
N GLU A 84 1.00 -0.39 -3.71
CA GLU A 84 2.02 0.47 -4.32
C GLU A 84 1.50 1.31 -5.48
N ASP A 85 1.99 2.54 -5.56
CA ASP A 85 2.15 3.30 -6.78
C ASP A 85 3.61 3.25 -7.19
N LYS A 86 3.98 2.35 -8.11
CA LYS A 86 5.37 2.15 -8.55
C LYS A 86 5.93 3.38 -9.25
N VAL A 87 5.09 4.14 -9.94
CA VAL A 87 5.51 5.35 -10.66
C VAL A 87 5.84 6.47 -9.69
N ALA A 88 4.99 6.72 -8.71
CA ALA A 88 5.22 7.73 -7.69
C ALA A 88 6.20 7.26 -6.58
N GLY A 89 6.42 5.94 -6.45
CA GLY A 89 7.23 5.34 -5.38
C GLY A 89 6.53 5.36 -4.02
N ILE A 90 5.20 5.37 -4.03
CA ILE A 90 4.38 5.40 -2.83
C ILE A 90 4.01 3.99 -2.41
N VAL A 91 4.11 3.72 -1.12
CA VAL A 91 3.75 2.44 -0.51
C VAL A 91 2.83 2.67 0.67
N TRP A 92 1.69 2.03 0.64
CA TRP A 92 0.81 1.84 1.78
C TRP A 92 1.05 0.46 2.37
N LEU A 93 1.42 0.40 3.63
CA LEU A 93 1.61 -0.84 4.37
C LEU A 93 0.57 -0.93 5.48
N GLN A 94 -0.29 -1.96 5.42
CA GLN A 94 -1.30 -2.23 6.43
C GLN A 94 -0.88 -3.43 7.27
N LEU A 95 -0.75 -3.22 8.56
CA LEU A 95 -0.52 -4.23 9.59
C LEU A 95 -1.83 -4.52 10.34
N ALA A 96 -1.80 -5.48 11.25
CA ALA A 96 -2.98 -5.84 12.04
C ALA A 96 -3.51 -4.68 12.91
N ASN A 97 -2.62 -3.87 13.49
CA ASN A 97 -2.93 -2.84 14.48
C ASN A 97 -2.78 -1.41 13.97
N LYS A 98 -2.17 -1.21 12.80
CA LYS A 98 -1.95 0.11 12.19
C LYS A 98 -1.59 0.01 10.72
N SER A 99 -1.61 1.16 10.05
CA SER A 99 -1.09 1.31 8.70
C SER A 99 -0.14 2.51 8.61
N MET A 100 0.70 2.53 7.57
CA MET A 100 1.64 3.61 7.32
C MET A 100 1.79 3.90 5.83
N LEU A 101 2.08 5.14 5.50
CA LEU A 101 2.34 5.63 4.16
C LEU A 101 3.80 6.04 4.01
N MET A 102 4.48 5.49 3.02
CA MET A 102 5.89 5.76 2.76
C MET A 102 6.12 6.23 1.33
N ASN A 103 7.14 7.05 1.14
CA ASN A 103 7.71 7.36 -0.16
C ASN A 103 9.08 6.70 -0.26
N HIS A 104 9.17 5.61 -1.03
CA HIS A 104 10.41 4.84 -1.20
C HIS A 104 11.49 5.62 -1.96
N LYS A 105 11.10 6.44 -2.94
CA LYS A 105 12.04 7.24 -3.71
C LYS A 105 12.72 8.31 -2.87
N GLN A 106 12.03 8.79 -1.84
CA GLN A 106 12.54 9.79 -0.91
C GLN A 106 13.07 9.19 0.40
N GLY A 107 12.94 7.87 0.61
CA GLY A 107 13.29 7.21 1.84
C GLY A 107 12.55 7.75 3.07
N ARG A 108 11.31 8.22 2.91
CA ARG A 108 10.58 8.98 3.92
C ARG A 108 9.23 8.37 4.25
N ARG A 109 8.88 8.32 5.55
CA ARG A 109 7.53 8.05 6.03
C ARG A 109 6.70 9.33 5.92
N MET A 110 5.54 9.23 5.27
CA MET A 110 4.63 10.36 5.02
C MET A 110 3.52 10.43 6.06
N ALA A 111 3.02 9.27 6.52
CA ALA A 111 2.06 9.16 7.61
C ALA A 111 2.27 7.82 8.34
N ASP A 112 2.04 7.80 9.65
CA ASP A 112 2.12 6.59 10.49
C ASP A 112 0.95 6.55 11.47
N GLU A 113 0.82 5.41 12.16
CA GLU A 113 -0.25 5.16 13.13
C GLU A 113 -1.65 5.38 12.55
N CYS A 114 -1.80 5.23 11.22
CA CYS A 114 -3.10 5.31 10.58
C CYS A 114 -3.94 4.08 10.97
N LYS A 115 -5.16 4.28 11.44
CA LYS A 115 -5.98 3.18 11.94
C LYS A 115 -7.39 3.22 11.42
N SER A 116 -7.87 2.09 10.92
CA SER A 116 -9.30 1.81 10.79
C SER A 116 -9.89 1.52 12.17
N VAL A 117 -11.21 1.46 12.28
CA VAL A 117 -11.89 1.07 13.52
C VAL A 117 -11.41 -0.32 13.98
N ALA A 118 -11.29 -1.28 13.07
CA ALA A 118 -10.82 -2.62 13.38
C ALA A 118 -9.37 -2.62 13.88
N GLN A 119 -8.48 -1.86 13.23
CA GLN A 119 -7.08 -1.74 13.68
C GLN A 119 -6.96 -1.05 15.05
N ALA A 120 -7.81 -0.07 15.32
CA ALA A 120 -7.83 0.58 16.64
C ALA A 120 -8.22 -0.41 17.75
N GLN A 121 -9.16 -1.31 17.50
CA GLN A 121 -9.53 -2.38 18.43
C GLN A 121 -8.36 -3.34 18.68
N VAL A 122 -7.70 -3.80 17.61
CA VAL A 122 -6.52 -4.69 17.73
C VAL A 122 -5.39 -3.98 18.49
N ALA A 123 -5.13 -2.71 18.20
CA ALA A 123 -4.10 -1.94 18.91
C ALA A 123 -4.41 -1.82 20.41
N GLU A 124 -5.68 -1.64 20.77
CA GLU A 124 -6.11 -1.58 22.18
C GLU A 124 -5.96 -2.93 22.88
N GLU A 125 -6.30 -4.04 22.22
CA GLU A 125 -6.08 -5.37 22.76
C GLU A 125 -4.59 -5.69 22.95
N MET A 126 -3.74 -5.33 21.98
CA MET A 126 -2.29 -5.48 22.10
C MET A 126 -1.71 -4.64 23.24
N ARG A 127 -2.30 -3.47 23.54
CA ARG A 127 -1.90 -2.63 24.65
C ARG A 127 -2.26 -3.26 26.00
N LYS A 128 -3.41 -3.90 26.11
CA LYS A 128 -3.87 -4.59 27.33
C LYS A 128 -3.13 -5.92 27.55
N ASN A 129 -2.90 -6.64 26.47
CA ASN A 129 -2.27 -7.95 26.45
C ASN A 129 -1.08 -7.91 25.48
N PRO A 130 0.06 -7.30 25.88
CA PRO A 130 1.20 -7.22 24.98
C PRO A 130 1.68 -8.62 24.63
N PRO A 131 2.03 -8.89 23.36
CA PRO A 131 2.62 -10.16 22.97
C PRO A 131 3.92 -10.39 23.74
N ALA A 132 4.23 -11.66 24.03
CA ALA A 132 5.50 -12.00 24.69
C ALA A 132 6.67 -11.42 23.89
N SER A 133 7.59 -10.78 24.62
CA SER A 133 8.79 -10.26 24.00
C SER A 133 9.68 -11.42 23.54
N VAL A 134 10.17 -11.37 22.32
CA VAL A 134 11.17 -12.34 21.83
C VAL A 134 12.49 -12.29 22.62
N LEU A 135 12.65 -11.28 23.48
CA LEU A 135 13.81 -11.12 24.35
C LEU A 135 13.58 -11.74 25.75
N ASP A 136 12.33 -12.11 26.08
CA ASP A 136 12.00 -12.72 27.37
C ASP A 136 12.19 -14.24 27.37
N ASP A 137 12.41 -14.87 26.22
CA ASP A 137 12.56 -16.33 26.07
C ASP A 137 13.95 -16.85 26.44
N GLU A 138 14.90 -16.03 26.89
CA GLU A 138 16.18 -16.49 27.43
C GLU A 138 16.27 -16.33 28.94
N LYS A 139 15.40 -17.02 29.67
CA LYS A 139 15.80 -17.49 31.00
C LYS A 139 16.32 -18.91 30.84
N PRO A 140 17.66 -19.15 30.83
CA PRO A 140 18.17 -20.50 30.78
C PRO A 140 17.67 -21.26 32.00
N ALA A 141 16.89 -22.31 31.75
CA ALA A 141 16.47 -23.23 32.79
C ALA A 141 17.73 -23.79 33.46
N GLY A 142 17.92 -23.40 34.77
CA GLY A 142 18.62 -24.17 35.76
C GLY A 142 20.02 -24.68 35.43
N LEU A 143 21.04 -23.84 35.62
CA LEU A 143 22.31 -24.36 36.13
C LEU A 143 22.18 -24.42 37.67
N GLU A 144 21.66 -25.54 38.14
CA GLU A 144 21.75 -25.92 39.54
C GLU A 144 23.23 -26.22 39.82
N VAL A 145 23.92 -25.27 40.42
CA VAL A 145 25.29 -25.48 40.90
C VAL A 145 25.21 -26.41 42.11
N VAL A 146 25.45 -27.71 41.88
CA VAL A 146 25.70 -28.68 42.91
C VAL A 146 27.01 -28.29 43.60
N ARG A 147 26.93 -27.65 44.77
CA ARG A 147 28.05 -27.46 45.64
C ARG A 147 28.32 -28.77 46.37
N LYS A 148 29.48 -29.31 46.17
CA LYS A 148 30.05 -30.44 46.88
C LYS A 148 30.89 -29.90 48.06
#